data_9231d4a81f75b2d20b182063a9d5b9d4
#
_entry.id   9231d4a81f75b2d20b182063a9d5b9d4
#
_cell.length_a   1.000
_cell.length_b   1.000
_cell.length_c   1.000
_cell.angle_alpha   90.00
_cell.angle_beta   90.00
_cell.angle_gamma   90.00
#
_symmetry.space_group_name_H-M   'P 1'
#
loop_
_entity.id
_entity.type
_entity.pdbx_description
1 polymer ?
#
loop_
_entity_poly.entity_id
_entity_poly.type
_entity_poly.pdbx_seq_one_letter_code
_entity_poly.pdbx_strand_id
1 'polypeptide(L)'
;MDANAQLGMAERVELEPIHQAIDALAGRLKVRLAHERAFTAHAAHSLRTPLAGIDAQLAMALRECPPELQARLQRVRDGAGRLQRVVTALLTLFRTGVDIQRHPIDLKTLVARLPSDGLQVEVDASHPVQADPDLLAAALLNLFDNSLRCGARRVTLSTHAPNTVFVSDDGPGCSPQQREAMEKALATQSYEGQTGLGLMLADLVARSHGGRLKLMPSDTGFAATLILE
;
A
#
# COMPACT_ATOMS: atom_id res chain seq x y z
N MET A 1 27.84 14.54 57.42
CA MET A 1 27.97 15.59 56.36
C MET A 1 27.67 14.90 55.06
N ASP A 2 26.42 15.02 54.57
CA ASP A 2 25.91 14.28 53.41
C ASP A 2 26.39 14.95 52.09
N ALA A 3 27.44 14.39 51.53
CA ALA A 3 27.96 14.82 50.22
C ALA A 3 27.05 14.38 49.05
N ASN A 4 25.97 13.64 49.34
CA ASN A 4 25.11 13.06 48.30
C ASN A 4 23.89 13.95 47.94
N ALA A 5 23.56 14.94 48.77
CA ALA A 5 22.38 15.79 48.54
C ALA A 5 22.62 16.94 47.57
N GLN A 6 23.89 17.37 47.38
CA GLN A 6 24.21 18.49 46.48
C GLN A 6 24.41 18.05 45.00
N LEU A 7 24.86 16.84 44.75
CA LEU A 7 25.05 16.32 43.39
C LEU A 7 23.72 16.10 42.61
N GLY A 8 22.66 15.69 43.34
CA GLY A 8 21.37 15.41 42.69
C GLY A 8 20.56 16.66 42.27
N MET A 9 20.81 17.84 42.89
CA MET A 9 20.15 19.10 42.47
C MET A 9 20.87 19.78 41.29
N ALA A 10 22.21 19.67 41.21
CA ALA A 10 22.98 20.24 40.12
C ALA A 10 22.69 19.51 38.79
N GLU A 11 22.58 18.19 38.79
CA GLU A 11 22.21 17.41 37.59
C GLU A 11 20.81 17.76 37.04
N ARG A 12 19.84 18.11 37.89
CA ARG A 12 18.49 18.51 37.43
C ARG A 12 18.49 19.88 36.76
N VAL A 13 19.26 20.83 37.22
CA VAL A 13 19.30 22.18 36.65
C VAL A 13 20.06 22.20 35.31
N GLU A 14 21.06 21.35 35.14
CA GLU A 14 21.81 21.23 33.87
C GLU A 14 21.03 20.53 32.78
N LEU A 15 20.09 19.66 33.14
CA LEU A 15 19.23 18.92 32.17
C LEU A 15 17.98 19.72 31.73
N GLU A 16 17.60 20.74 32.45
CA GLU A 16 16.40 21.56 32.16
C GLU A 16 16.42 22.20 30.76
N PRO A 17 17.53 22.83 30.29
CA PRO A 17 17.57 23.33 28.90
C PRO A 17 17.46 22.27 27.84
N ILE A 18 17.99 21.07 28.13
CA ILE A 18 17.89 19.89 27.21
C ILE A 18 16.43 19.40 27.14
N HIS A 19 15.75 19.28 28.26
CA HIS A 19 14.32 18.92 28.30
C HIS A 19 13.47 19.93 27.54
N GLN A 20 13.68 21.24 27.78
CA GLN A 20 12.96 22.28 27.07
C GLN A 20 13.23 22.28 25.57
N ALA A 21 14.46 21.98 25.14
CA ALA A 21 14.81 21.87 23.73
C ALA A 21 14.13 20.63 23.08
N ILE A 22 14.08 19.49 23.78
CA ILE A 22 13.39 18.27 23.34
C ILE A 22 11.88 18.52 23.25
N ASP A 23 11.27 19.13 24.25
CA ASP A 23 9.84 19.45 24.24
C ASP A 23 9.47 20.44 23.14
N ALA A 24 10.29 21.45 22.90
CA ALA A 24 10.11 22.40 21.80
C ALA A 24 10.23 21.70 20.44
N LEU A 25 11.19 20.78 20.28
CA LEU A 25 11.35 19.99 19.06
C LEU A 25 10.16 19.04 18.84
N ALA A 26 9.74 18.34 19.89
CA ALA A 26 8.58 17.47 19.86
C ALA A 26 7.29 18.23 19.52
N GLY A 27 7.12 19.44 20.08
CA GLY A 27 6.01 20.33 19.76
C GLY A 27 6.01 20.75 18.28
N ARG A 28 7.15 21.19 17.75
CA ARG A 28 7.30 21.55 16.33
C ARG A 28 7.02 20.36 15.41
N LEU A 29 7.51 19.17 15.77
CA LEU A 29 7.28 17.96 15.01
C LEU A 29 5.79 17.58 14.98
N LYS A 30 5.10 17.64 16.13
CA LYS A 30 3.66 17.41 16.22
C LYS A 30 2.86 18.37 15.34
N VAL A 31 3.16 19.65 15.37
CA VAL A 31 2.49 20.65 14.53
C VAL A 31 2.74 20.38 13.06
N ARG A 32 3.97 20.07 12.67
CA ARG A 32 4.32 19.75 11.28
C ARG A 32 3.57 18.50 10.78
N LEU A 33 3.55 17.44 11.58
CA LEU A 33 2.80 16.21 11.26
C LEU A 33 1.29 16.47 11.15
N ALA A 34 0.72 17.31 12.02
CA ALA A 34 -0.69 17.69 11.94
C ALA A 34 -1.02 18.45 10.64
N HIS A 35 -0.15 19.39 10.24
CA HIS A 35 -0.29 20.11 8.98
C HIS A 35 -0.19 19.18 7.77
N GLU A 36 0.76 18.27 7.76
CA GLU A 36 0.96 17.28 6.68
C GLU A 36 -0.25 16.35 6.54
N ARG A 37 -0.82 15.90 7.67
CA ARG A 37 -2.06 15.10 7.69
C ARG A 37 -3.27 15.88 7.16
N ALA A 38 -3.45 17.11 7.60
CA ALA A 38 -4.56 17.95 7.13
C ALA A 38 -4.45 18.22 5.61
N PHE A 39 -3.23 18.51 5.13
CA PHE A 39 -2.97 18.67 3.71
C PHE A 39 -3.30 17.42 2.92
N THR A 40 -2.84 16.25 3.39
CA THR A 40 -3.07 14.97 2.72
C THR A 40 -4.55 14.59 2.69
N ALA A 41 -5.29 14.82 3.79
CA ALA A 41 -6.72 14.59 3.85
C ALA A 41 -7.49 15.49 2.85
N HIS A 42 -7.09 16.75 2.75
CA HIS A 42 -7.69 17.70 1.81
C HIS A 42 -7.34 17.34 0.36
N ALA A 43 -6.09 16.99 0.09
CA ALA A 43 -5.64 16.53 -1.23
C ALA A 43 -6.40 15.26 -1.66
N ALA A 44 -6.63 14.30 -0.73
CA ALA A 44 -7.41 13.09 -1.00
C ALA A 44 -8.83 13.42 -1.48
N HIS A 45 -9.51 14.30 -0.77
CA HIS A 45 -10.87 14.72 -1.14
C HIS A 45 -10.88 15.46 -2.48
N SER A 46 -9.94 16.38 -2.67
CA SER A 46 -9.82 17.19 -3.88
C SER A 46 -9.47 16.38 -5.14
N LEU A 47 -8.79 15.24 -5.00
CA LEU A 47 -8.47 14.35 -6.11
C LEU A 47 -9.56 13.32 -6.38
N ARG A 48 -10.27 12.87 -5.35
CA ARG A 48 -11.35 11.87 -5.52
C ARG A 48 -12.49 12.39 -6.38
N THR A 49 -12.89 13.65 -6.20
CA THR A 49 -14.00 14.26 -6.93
C THR A 49 -13.76 14.32 -8.44
N PRO A 50 -12.64 14.88 -8.96
CA PRO A 50 -12.40 14.90 -10.40
C PRO A 50 -12.20 13.49 -10.99
N LEU A 51 -11.57 12.56 -10.25
CA LEU A 51 -11.40 11.19 -10.71
C LEU A 51 -12.74 10.45 -10.85
N ALA A 52 -13.66 10.63 -9.90
CA ALA A 52 -15.00 10.09 -10.00
C ALA A 52 -15.79 10.72 -11.20
N GLY A 53 -15.58 12.01 -11.45
CA GLY A 53 -16.14 12.68 -12.63
C GLY A 53 -15.60 12.09 -13.94
N ILE A 54 -14.30 11.84 -14.03
CA ILE A 54 -13.68 11.19 -15.19
C ILE A 54 -14.25 9.79 -15.41
N ASP A 55 -14.38 8.97 -14.37
CA ASP A 55 -14.95 7.62 -14.48
C ASP A 55 -16.41 7.66 -14.95
N ALA A 56 -17.21 8.57 -14.41
CA ALA A 56 -18.60 8.75 -14.83
C ALA A 56 -18.71 9.16 -16.31
N GLN A 57 -17.88 10.09 -16.79
CA GLN A 57 -17.85 10.51 -18.19
C GLN A 57 -17.41 9.37 -19.12
N LEU A 58 -16.39 8.60 -18.72
CA LEU A 58 -15.94 7.43 -19.49
C LEU A 58 -17.02 6.33 -19.52
N ALA A 59 -17.76 6.13 -18.42
CA ALA A 59 -18.88 5.20 -18.38
C ALA A 59 -20.02 5.60 -19.34
N MET A 60 -20.33 6.89 -19.42
CA MET A 60 -21.30 7.42 -20.40
C MET A 60 -20.77 7.25 -21.84
N ALA A 61 -19.54 7.67 -22.10
CA ALA A 61 -18.93 7.56 -23.41
C ALA A 61 -18.92 6.11 -23.93
N LEU A 62 -18.65 5.12 -23.04
CA LEU A 62 -18.69 3.70 -23.37
C LEU A 62 -20.08 3.18 -23.77
N ARG A 63 -21.16 3.78 -23.27
CA ARG A 63 -22.54 3.43 -23.65
C ARG A 63 -22.93 3.96 -25.02
N GLU A 64 -22.35 5.07 -25.42
CA GLU A 64 -22.75 5.82 -26.61
C GLU A 64 -21.75 5.68 -27.76
N CYS A 65 -20.55 5.11 -27.51
CA CYS A 65 -19.50 5.05 -28.52
C CYS A 65 -19.72 3.92 -29.54
N PRO A 66 -19.23 4.11 -30.78
CA PRO A 66 -19.17 3.04 -31.77
C PRO A 66 -18.30 1.86 -31.27
N PRO A 67 -18.61 0.62 -31.75
CA PRO A 67 -17.88 -0.59 -31.31
C PRO A 67 -16.36 -0.52 -31.47
N GLU A 68 -15.89 0.21 -32.48
CA GLU A 68 -14.46 0.37 -32.78
C GLU A 68 -13.71 1.15 -31.68
N LEU A 69 -14.41 2.02 -30.93
CA LEU A 69 -13.82 2.82 -29.86
C LEU A 69 -13.97 2.20 -28.48
N GLN A 70 -14.85 1.21 -28.30
CA GLN A 70 -15.12 0.61 -27.00
C GLN A 70 -13.86 0.09 -26.33
N ALA A 71 -13.04 -0.72 -27.03
CA ALA A 71 -11.80 -1.27 -26.47
C ALA A 71 -10.79 -0.18 -26.08
N ARG A 72 -10.78 0.95 -26.79
CA ARG A 72 -9.89 2.08 -26.47
C ARG A 72 -10.39 2.85 -25.24
N LEU A 73 -11.67 3.15 -25.17
CA LEU A 73 -12.28 3.85 -24.04
C LEU A 73 -12.21 2.99 -22.76
N GLN A 74 -12.42 1.67 -22.89
CA GLN A 74 -12.28 0.76 -21.76
C GLN A 74 -10.86 0.80 -21.19
N ARG A 75 -9.82 0.74 -22.04
CA ARG A 75 -8.42 0.88 -21.57
C ARG A 75 -8.15 2.20 -20.86
N VAL A 76 -8.75 3.31 -21.32
CA VAL A 76 -8.61 4.61 -20.65
C VAL A 76 -9.30 4.59 -19.29
N ARG A 77 -10.50 4.01 -19.19
CA ARG A 77 -11.25 3.88 -17.95
C ARG A 77 -10.49 3.01 -16.93
N ASP A 78 -9.95 1.87 -17.37
CA ASP A 78 -9.14 1.00 -16.51
C ASP A 78 -7.88 1.72 -16.00
N GLY A 79 -7.26 2.54 -16.86
CA GLY A 79 -6.13 3.40 -16.47
C GLY A 79 -6.51 4.45 -15.41
N ALA A 80 -7.65 5.12 -15.59
CA ALA A 80 -8.15 6.10 -14.63
C ALA A 80 -8.50 5.44 -13.28
N GLY A 81 -9.16 4.26 -13.31
CA GLY A 81 -9.45 3.47 -12.10
C GLY A 81 -8.19 3.05 -11.35
N ARG A 82 -7.14 2.63 -12.07
CA ARG A 82 -5.84 2.33 -11.44
C ARG A 82 -5.23 3.55 -10.77
N LEU A 83 -5.21 4.69 -11.47
CA LEU A 83 -4.69 5.94 -10.90
C LEU A 83 -5.45 6.32 -9.63
N GLN A 84 -6.78 6.20 -9.64
CA GLN A 84 -7.62 6.48 -8.48
C GLN A 84 -7.26 5.58 -7.28
N ARG A 85 -7.04 4.27 -7.50
CA ARG A 85 -6.64 3.33 -6.44
C ARG A 85 -5.27 3.70 -5.86
N VAL A 86 -4.28 3.97 -6.72
CA VAL A 86 -2.93 4.37 -6.28
C VAL A 86 -2.97 5.66 -5.47
N VAL A 87 -3.66 6.68 -5.97
CA VAL A 87 -3.80 7.97 -5.28
C VAL A 87 -4.51 7.78 -3.94
N THR A 88 -5.61 7.03 -3.89
CA THR A 88 -6.35 6.77 -2.64
C THR A 88 -5.47 6.06 -1.62
N ALA A 89 -4.73 5.04 -2.03
CA ALA A 89 -3.86 4.30 -1.12
C ALA A 89 -2.67 5.14 -0.64
N LEU A 90 -2.02 5.90 -1.51
CA LEU A 90 -0.94 6.82 -1.09
C LEU A 90 -1.45 7.85 -0.07
N LEU A 91 -2.61 8.46 -0.35
CA LEU A 91 -3.21 9.44 0.55
C LEU A 91 -3.64 8.81 1.88
N THR A 92 -4.10 7.56 1.88
CA THR A 92 -4.42 6.82 3.10
C THR A 92 -3.15 6.53 3.90
N LEU A 93 -2.07 6.08 3.25
CA LEU A 93 -0.77 5.86 3.89
C LEU A 93 -0.21 7.14 4.54
N PHE A 94 -0.29 8.26 3.85
CA PHE A 94 0.15 9.55 4.41
C PHE A 94 -0.75 10.03 5.55
N ARG A 95 -2.04 9.72 5.52
CA ARG A 95 -2.99 10.08 6.59
C ARG A 95 -2.79 9.23 7.84
N THR A 96 -2.54 7.94 7.68
CA THR A 96 -2.46 6.95 8.77
C THR A 96 -1.10 6.91 9.45
N GLY A 97 -0.13 7.67 9.03
CA GLY A 97 1.29 7.64 9.46
C GLY A 97 1.62 7.39 10.94
N VAL A 98 0.62 7.19 11.82
CA VAL A 98 0.78 6.78 13.23
C VAL A 98 -0.32 5.83 13.72
N ASP A 99 -1.49 5.72 13.05
CA ASP A 99 -2.63 4.94 13.57
C ASP A 99 -3.28 4.09 12.48
N ILE A 100 -2.59 3.01 12.08
CA ILE A 100 -3.20 1.98 11.24
C ILE A 100 -4.18 1.20 12.10
N GLN A 101 -5.44 1.22 11.69
CA GLN A 101 -6.48 0.48 12.38
C GLN A 101 -6.47 -0.98 11.94
N ARG A 102 -5.75 -1.82 12.67
CA ARG A 102 -5.70 -3.25 12.41
C ARG A 102 -6.94 -3.94 12.93
N HIS A 103 -7.57 -4.67 12.05
CA HIS A 103 -8.71 -5.51 12.37
C HIS A 103 -8.43 -6.96 11.94
N PRO A 104 -9.00 -7.96 12.60
CA PRO A 104 -8.94 -9.32 12.12
C PRO A 104 -9.72 -9.41 10.79
N ILE A 105 -9.03 -9.83 9.74
CA ILE A 105 -9.56 -9.90 8.38
C ILE A 105 -9.75 -11.35 7.99
N ASP A 106 -10.96 -11.69 7.57
CA ASP A 106 -11.23 -12.87 6.77
C ASP A 106 -10.88 -12.57 5.30
N LEU A 107 -9.78 -13.13 4.83
CA LEU A 107 -9.25 -12.87 3.50
C LEU A 107 -10.24 -13.29 2.40
N LYS A 108 -11.00 -14.37 2.61
CA LYS A 108 -12.04 -14.82 1.64
C LYS A 108 -13.14 -13.77 1.50
N THR A 109 -13.62 -13.26 2.62
CA THR A 109 -14.66 -12.21 2.65
C THR A 109 -14.16 -10.90 2.05
N LEU A 110 -12.90 -10.52 2.32
CA LEU A 110 -12.30 -9.33 1.74
C LEU A 110 -12.22 -9.47 0.21
N VAL A 111 -11.63 -10.55 -0.27
CA VAL A 111 -11.40 -10.78 -1.71
C VAL A 111 -12.71 -10.89 -2.49
N ALA A 112 -13.76 -11.50 -1.92
CA ALA A 112 -15.07 -11.59 -2.56
C ALA A 112 -15.72 -10.24 -2.88
N ARG A 113 -15.25 -9.16 -2.22
CA ARG A 113 -15.73 -7.78 -2.45
C ARG A 113 -14.86 -7.00 -3.43
N LEU A 114 -13.69 -7.56 -3.80
CA LEU A 114 -12.79 -6.88 -4.73
C LEU A 114 -13.18 -7.14 -6.17
N PRO A 115 -13.11 -6.14 -7.05
CA PRO A 115 -13.28 -6.35 -8.48
C PRO A 115 -12.12 -7.23 -9.00
N SER A 116 -12.47 -8.30 -9.69
CA SER A 116 -11.51 -9.26 -10.25
C SER A 116 -11.68 -9.44 -11.76
N ASP A 117 -12.04 -8.38 -12.47
CA ASP A 117 -12.40 -8.34 -13.89
C ASP A 117 -11.45 -9.20 -14.76
N GLY A 118 -11.90 -10.39 -15.16
CA GLY A 118 -11.14 -11.31 -15.99
C GLY A 118 -10.07 -12.16 -15.27
N LEU A 119 -9.95 -12.07 -13.95
CA LEU A 119 -9.02 -12.83 -13.14
C LEU A 119 -9.77 -13.80 -12.22
N GLN A 120 -9.38 -15.07 -12.23
CA GLN A 120 -9.84 -16.03 -11.25
C GLN A 120 -9.00 -15.90 -9.98
N VAL A 121 -9.64 -15.60 -8.85
CA VAL A 121 -8.94 -15.45 -7.57
C VAL A 121 -9.33 -16.61 -6.66
N GLU A 122 -8.34 -17.43 -6.30
CA GLU A 122 -8.47 -18.53 -5.36
C GLU A 122 -7.89 -18.14 -4.00
N VAL A 123 -8.59 -18.46 -2.90
CA VAL A 123 -8.14 -18.10 -1.56
C VAL A 123 -8.07 -19.33 -0.68
N ASP A 124 -6.85 -19.68 -0.27
CA ASP A 124 -6.54 -20.71 0.74
C ASP A 124 -6.00 -20.03 2.02
N ALA A 125 -6.92 -19.47 2.81
CA ALA A 125 -6.58 -18.76 4.03
C ALA A 125 -6.76 -19.67 5.25
N SER A 126 -5.64 -20.16 5.79
CA SER A 126 -5.60 -20.99 6.99
C SER A 126 -5.22 -20.23 8.27
N HIS A 127 -4.68 -19.02 8.14
CA HIS A 127 -4.25 -18.18 9.27
C HIS A 127 -4.93 -16.81 9.23
N PRO A 128 -5.23 -16.22 10.40
CA PRO A 128 -5.81 -14.89 10.48
C PRO A 128 -4.79 -13.82 10.04
N VAL A 129 -5.32 -12.72 9.49
CA VAL A 129 -4.54 -11.55 9.09
C VAL A 129 -5.04 -10.34 9.87
N GLN A 130 -4.14 -9.67 10.58
CA GLN A 130 -4.42 -8.41 11.28
C GLN A 130 -3.91 -7.24 10.42
N ALA A 131 -4.82 -6.52 9.81
CA ALA A 131 -4.46 -5.41 8.93
C ALA A 131 -5.56 -4.35 8.87
N ASP A 132 -5.23 -3.20 8.30
CA ASP A 132 -6.23 -2.23 7.86
C ASP A 132 -6.90 -2.77 6.58
N PRO A 133 -8.23 -2.97 6.59
CA PRO A 133 -8.95 -3.60 5.47
C PRO A 133 -8.81 -2.83 4.14
N ASP A 134 -8.85 -1.50 4.21
CA ASP A 134 -8.80 -0.64 3.01
C ASP A 134 -7.40 -0.64 2.39
N LEU A 135 -6.36 -0.61 3.23
CA LEU A 135 -4.97 -0.68 2.78
C LEU A 135 -4.65 -2.06 2.20
N LEU A 136 -5.07 -3.13 2.86
CA LEU A 136 -4.85 -4.48 2.34
C LEU A 136 -5.60 -4.70 1.02
N ALA A 137 -6.86 -4.25 0.93
CA ALA A 137 -7.63 -4.29 -0.32
C ALA A 137 -6.92 -3.55 -1.46
N ALA A 138 -6.39 -2.35 -1.18
CA ALA A 138 -5.65 -1.56 -2.17
C ALA A 138 -4.37 -2.28 -2.62
N ALA A 139 -3.60 -2.88 -1.70
CA ALA A 139 -2.40 -3.64 -2.04
C ALA A 139 -2.74 -4.85 -2.93
N LEU A 140 -3.76 -5.64 -2.55
CA LEU A 140 -4.20 -6.80 -3.32
C LEU A 140 -4.68 -6.42 -4.72
N LEU A 141 -5.52 -5.39 -4.85
CA LEU A 141 -5.98 -4.90 -6.15
C LEU A 141 -4.84 -4.49 -7.07
N ASN A 142 -3.80 -3.86 -6.53
CA ASN A 142 -2.64 -3.49 -7.33
C ASN A 142 -1.80 -4.70 -7.76
N LEU A 143 -1.71 -5.74 -6.92
CA LEU A 143 -1.07 -7.00 -7.30
C LEU A 143 -1.90 -7.73 -8.37
N PHE A 144 -3.23 -7.77 -8.24
CA PHE A 144 -4.13 -8.35 -9.24
C PHE A 144 -4.01 -7.64 -10.61
N ASP A 145 -4.05 -6.32 -10.60
CA ASP A 145 -3.86 -5.52 -11.82
C ASP A 145 -2.49 -5.80 -12.46
N ASN A 146 -1.45 -6.01 -11.65
CA ASN A 146 -0.13 -6.37 -12.16
C ASN A 146 -0.14 -7.75 -12.82
N SER A 147 -0.71 -8.76 -12.16
CA SER A 147 -0.84 -10.12 -12.68
C SER A 147 -1.64 -10.14 -13.99
N LEU A 148 -2.79 -9.46 -14.03
CA LEU A 148 -3.62 -9.36 -15.23
C LEU A 148 -2.87 -8.70 -16.41
N ARG A 149 -2.13 -7.62 -16.16
CA ARG A 149 -1.32 -6.94 -17.19
C ARG A 149 -0.19 -7.79 -17.71
N CYS A 150 0.37 -8.67 -16.88
CA CYS A 150 1.38 -9.64 -17.27
C CYS A 150 0.80 -10.87 -17.99
N GLY A 151 -0.53 -10.95 -18.14
CA GLY A 151 -1.20 -12.03 -18.88
C GLY A 151 -1.62 -13.20 -18.01
N ALA A 152 -1.57 -13.10 -16.70
CA ALA A 152 -2.12 -14.09 -15.78
C ALA A 152 -3.64 -14.17 -15.91
N ARG A 153 -4.18 -15.37 -15.68
CA ARG A 153 -5.62 -15.62 -15.62
C ARG A 153 -6.09 -16.05 -14.24
N ARG A 154 -5.16 -16.53 -13.43
CA ARG A 154 -5.43 -16.98 -12.07
C ARG A 154 -4.44 -16.35 -11.10
N VAL A 155 -4.96 -15.96 -9.93
CA VAL A 155 -4.17 -15.59 -8.77
C VAL A 155 -4.59 -16.45 -7.59
N THR A 156 -3.62 -17.00 -6.90
CA THR A 156 -3.81 -17.74 -5.65
C THR A 156 -3.31 -16.91 -4.49
N LEU A 157 -4.18 -16.76 -3.50
CA LEU A 157 -3.83 -16.14 -2.22
C LEU A 157 -3.79 -17.21 -1.14
N SER A 158 -2.75 -17.23 -0.34
CA SER A 158 -2.67 -18.15 0.81
C SER A 158 -2.06 -17.48 2.03
N THR A 159 -2.36 -18.04 3.21
CA THR A 159 -1.80 -17.59 4.49
C THR A 159 -1.13 -18.78 5.18
N HIS A 160 0.19 -18.88 5.05
CA HIS A 160 0.96 -19.98 5.66
C HIS A 160 1.47 -19.65 7.08
N ALA A 161 1.36 -18.39 7.49
CA ALA A 161 1.71 -17.92 8.82
C ALA A 161 0.79 -16.73 9.20
N PRO A 162 0.62 -16.45 10.50
CA PRO A 162 -0.12 -15.27 10.95
C PRO A 162 0.41 -14.00 10.28
N ASN A 163 -0.49 -13.09 9.93
CA ASN A 163 -0.16 -11.80 9.33
C ASN A 163 0.72 -11.88 8.07
N THR A 164 0.64 -12.98 7.34
CA THR A 164 1.44 -13.20 6.14
C THR A 164 0.54 -13.62 4.99
N VAL A 165 0.46 -12.80 3.96
CA VAL A 165 -0.34 -13.07 2.75
C VAL A 165 0.60 -13.38 1.61
N PHE A 166 0.56 -14.62 1.13
CA PHE A 166 1.26 -15.07 -0.07
C PHE A 166 0.34 -14.87 -1.28
N VAL A 167 0.88 -14.30 -2.33
CA VAL A 167 0.19 -14.02 -3.60
C VAL A 167 1.02 -14.63 -4.71
N SER A 168 0.41 -15.50 -5.52
CA SER A 168 1.06 -16.06 -6.73
C SER A 168 0.10 -16.04 -7.90
N ASP A 169 0.64 -15.93 -9.11
CA ASP A 169 -0.13 -15.96 -10.34
C ASP A 169 0.40 -17.01 -11.34
N ASP A 170 -0.41 -17.32 -12.33
CA ASP A 170 -0.11 -18.27 -13.40
C ASP A 170 0.43 -17.57 -14.68
N GLY A 171 0.88 -16.33 -14.57
CA GLY A 171 1.41 -15.57 -15.70
C GLY A 171 2.80 -16.06 -16.16
N PRO A 172 3.40 -15.36 -17.14
CA PRO A 172 4.72 -15.75 -17.65
C PRO A 172 5.89 -15.42 -16.69
N GLY A 173 5.59 -14.80 -15.53
CA GLY A 173 6.60 -14.37 -14.57
C GLY A 173 7.40 -13.15 -15.02
N CYS A 174 8.56 -12.98 -14.44
CA CYS A 174 9.49 -11.91 -14.77
C CYS A 174 10.88 -12.47 -15.08
N SER A 175 11.63 -11.79 -15.96
CA SER A 175 13.00 -12.17 -16.26
C SER A 175 13.89 -12.03 -15.00
N PRO A 176 15.03 -12.74 -14.93
CA PRO A 176 15.96 -12.60 -13.80
C PRO A 176 16.41 -11.15 -13.58
N GLN A 177 16.64 -10.41 -14.65
CA GLN A 177 17.03 -9.00 -14.58
C GLN A 177 15.92 -8.10 -14.02
N GLN A 178 14.67 -8.33 -14.43
CA GLN A 178 13.51 -7.61 -13.88
C GLN A 178 13.30 -7.93 -12.40
N ARG A 179 13.46 -9.20 -12.03
CA ARG A 179 13.37 -9.64 -10.65
C ARG A 179 14.42 -8.96 -9.77
N GLU A 180 15.69 -8.96 -10.20
CA GLU A 180 16.78 -8.30 -9.48
C GLU A 180 16.51 -6.79 -9.32
N ALA A 181 16.03 -6.13 -10.37
CA ALA A 181 15.65 -4.72 -10.30
C ALA A 181 14.53 -4.47 -9.28
N MET A 182 13.49 -5.33 -9.24
CA MET A 182 12.41 -5.24 -8.26
C MET A 182 12.91 -5.49 -6.83
N GLU A 183 13.74 -6.51 -6.61
CA GLU A 183 14.34 -6.82 -5.30
C GLU A 183 15.20 -5.66 -4.79
N LYS A 184 16.00 -5.06 -5.68
CA LYS A 184 16.78 -3.87 -5.36
C LYS A 184 15.89 -2.68 -5.00
N ALA A 185 14.83 -2.42 -5.78
CA ALA A 185 13.89 -1.34 -5.52
C ALA A 185 13.18 -1.51 -4.15
N LEU A 186 12.77 -2.72 -3.80
CA LEU A 186 12.18 -3.05 -2.50
C LEU A 186 13.18 -2.86 -1.35
N ALA A 187 14.44 -3.25 -1.54
CA ALA A 187 15.49 -3.12 -0.53
C ALA A 187 15.89 -1.66 -0.29
N THR A 188 16.02 -0.87 -1.35
CA THR A 188 16.44 0.55 -1.28
C THR A 188 15.29 1.54 -1.11
N GLN A 189 14.04 1.06 -1.21
CA GLN A 189 12.83 1.90 -1.25
C GLN A 189 12.88 2.98 -2.38
N SER A 190 13.61 2.68 -3.43
CA SER A 190 13.72 3.54 -4.60
C SER A 190 13.00 2.87 -5.77
N TYR A 191 11.83 3.38 -6.11
CA TYR A 191 10.94 2.80 -7.12
C TYR A 191 11.04 3.54 -8.47
N GLU A 192 12.20 4.11 -8.76
CA GLU A 192 12.44 4.80 -10.03
C GLU A 192 12.53 3.78 -11.19
N GLY A 193 11.94 4.11 -12.31
CA GLY A 193 12.02 3.33 -13.53
C GLY A 193 10.95 2.25 -13.71
N GLN A 194 11.35 1.02 -14.03
CA GLN A 194 10.44 -0.06 -14.46
C GLN A 194 9.68 -0.78 -13.33
N THR A 195 9.95 -0.45 -12.08
CA THR A 195 9.22 -1.02 -10.94
C THR A 195 7.83 -0.44 -10.93
N GLY A 196 6.83 -1.22 -11.29
CA GLY A 196 5.46 -0.72 -11.43
C GLY A 196 4.90 -0.16 -10.12
N LEU A 197 4.09 0.91 -10.21
CA LEU A 197 3.42 1.55 -9.07
C LEU A 197 2.67 0.55 -8.15
N GLY A 198 2.19 -0.57 -8.70
CA GLY A 198 1.49 -1.59 -7.94
C GLY A 198 2.37 -2.30 -6.92
N LEU A 199 3.60 -2.66 -7.28
CA LEU A 199 4.54 -3.30 -6.36
C LEU A 199 5.00 -2.33 -5.26
N MET A 200 5.29 -1.08 -5.66
CA MET A 200 5.60 -0.01 -4.71
C MET A 200 4.49 0.17 -3.67
N LEU A 201 3.23 0.20 -4.11
CA LEU A 201 2.11 0.39 -3.21
C LEU A 201 1.94 -0.79 -2.24
N ALA A 202 2.06 -2.03 -2.76
CA ALA A 202 2.00 -3.22 -1.91
C ALA A 202 3.12 -3.22 -0.84
N ASP A 203 4.34 -2.79 -1.19
CA ASP A 203 5.44 -2.66 -0.21
C ASP A 203 5.18 -1.53 0.79
N LEU A 204 4.68 -0.38 0.34
CA LEU A 204 4.32 0.72 1.26
C LEU A 204 3.22 0.30 2.25
N VAL A 205 2.21 -0.45 1.79
CA VAL A 205 1.18 -1.01 2.68
C VAL A 205 1.79 -2.00 3.68
N ALA A 206 2.65 -2.91 3.23
CA ALA A 206 3.30 -3.85 4.14
C ALA A 206 4.15 -3.11 5.19
N ARG A 207 4.95 -2.12 4.78
CA ARG A 207 5.77 -1.30 5.68
C ARG A 207 4.96 -0.46 6.65
N SER A 208 3.84 0.07 6.21
CA SER A 208 2.95 0.81 7.11
C SER A 208 2.41 -0.08 8.25
N HIS A 209 2.32 -1.39 8.00
CA HIS A 209 1.98 -2.39 9.02
C HIS A 209 3.20 -2.91 9.80
N GLY A 210 4.37 -2.30 9.67
CA GLY A 210 5.60 -2.72 10.35
C GLY A 210 6.38 -3.83 9.62
N GLY A 211 5.81 -4.38 8.54
CA GLY A 211 6.36 -5.50 7.81
C GLY A 211 7.09 -5.12 6.51
N ARG A 212 6.95 -5.94 5.49
CA ARG A 212 7.58 -5.74 4.16
C ARG A 212 6.97 -6.62 3.08
N LEU A 213 7.16 -6.25 1.83
CA LEU A 213 6.93 -7.11 0.69
C LEU A 213 8.21 -7.88 0.33
N LYS A 214 8.09 -9.17 0.06
CA LYS A 214 9.17 -10.01 -0.45
C LYS A 214 8.76 -10.68 -1.74
N LEU A 215 9.65 -10.71 -2.74
CA LEU A 215 9.47 -11.56 -3.91
C LEU A 215 9.86 -13.00 -3.57
N MET A 216 9.04 -13.95 -4.01
CA MET A 216 9.28 -15.36 -3.75
C MET A 216 9.71 -16.06 -5.05
N PRO A 217 10.61 -17.05 -4.99
CA PRO A 217 10.88 -17.90 -6.13
C PRO A 217 9.57 -18.54 -6.64
N SER A 218 9.41 -18.56 -7.95
CA SER A 218 8.28 -19.24 -8.61
C SER A 218 8.79 -19.87 -9.88
N ASP A 219 8.38 -21.11 -10.13
CA ASP A 219 8.70 -21.82 -11.36
C ASP A 219 7.80 -21.34 -12.52
N THR A 220 6.63 -20.83 -12.18
CA THR A 220 5.66 -20.25 -13.13
C THR A 220 5.06 -18.99 -12.50
N GLY A 221 4.93 -17.92 -13.31
CA GLY A 221 4.28 -16.71 -12.87
C GLY A 221 5.11 -15.82 -11.90
N PHE A 222 4.42 -14.91 -11.29
CA PHE A 222 4.95 -14.02 -10.27
C PHE A 222 4.49 -14.49 -8.88
N ALA A 223 5.38 -14.41 -7.91
CA ALA A 223 5.03 -14.70 -6.52
C ALA A 223 5.64 -13.68 -5.56
N ALA A 224 4.83 -13.26 -4.59
CA ALA A 224 5.23 -12.32 -3.56
C ALA A 224 4.54 -12.63 -2.23
N THR A 225 5.16 -12.19 -1.15
CA THR A 225 4.63 -12.31 0.21
C THR A 225 4.55 -10.95 0.85
N LEU A 226 3.34 -10.57 1.28
CA LEU A 226 3.12 -9.43 2.16
C LEU A 226 3.25 -9.93 3.61
N ILE A 227 4.20 -9.40 4.33
CA ILE A 227 4.37 -9.60 5.77
C ILE A 227 3.82 -8.36 6.46
N LEU A 228 2.90 -8.55 7.40
CA LEU A 228 2.20 -7.50 8.13
C LEU A 228 2.47 -7.76 9.63
N GLU A 229 3.23 -6.89 10.30
CA GLU A 229 3.63 -7.06 11.71
C GLU A 229 2.80 -6.20 12.66
#